data_c04fcec7e6f92d0c1b63ccea77139277
#
_entry.id   c04fcec7e6f92d0c1b63ccea77139277
#
_cell.length_a   1.000
_cell.length_b   1.000
_cell.length_c   1.000
_cell.angle_alpha   90.00
_cell.angle_beta   90.00
_cell.angle_gamma   90.00
#
_symmetry.space_group_name_H-M   'P 1'
#
loop_
_entity.id
_entity.type
_entity.pdbx_description
1 polymer ?
#
loop_
_entity_poly.entity_id
_entity_poly.type
_entity_poly.pdbx_seq_one_letter_code
_entity_poly.pdbx_strand_id
1 'polypeptide(L)'
;MIEGGFRLPRSCYGSGIVRPLALTLGEPAGIGPDLALAVWCRRGELDLPPFYIVADPEYLARRAGRLGLNVPLAAVTPSAAAPAFRSVLPVVPLELPVTAEPGRADRSSAPAAVASIRRAVGDVMAGAAAAVVTNPVAKNVLYHWGFAEPGHTEFLAKLVHEATGKMLRPVMMLWSPELAVVPVTIHLPLREIFNQLSSELIVETGRIVARDLCLRFGLAHPRLAIAGLNPHAGEEGTLGDEDRAIVAPAVAQLLAQGIDARGPLSADSMFHERARASYDAALCMYHDQALIPIKTLAFDHAVNVTLGLPFVRTSPDHGTAFDIAGTGRADPTSLIAALRLAARLAAAEHAVPLAAS
;
A
#
# COMPACT_ATOMS: atom_id res chain seq x y z
N MET A 1 -9.57 8.25 29.03
CA MET A 1 -9.82 8.50 27.61
C MET A 1 -8.63 9.31 27.11
N ILE A 2 -7.67 8.65 26.48
CA ILE A 2 -6.48 9.30 25.92
C ILE A 2 -6.66 9.25 24.40
N GLU A 3 -7.07 10.40 23.82
CA GLU A 3 -7.19 10.59 22.37
C GLU A 3 -5.81 10.94 21.78
N GLY A 4 -4.92 9.97 21.72
CA GLY A 4 -3.56 10.11 21.18
C GLY A 4 -3.26 9.19 20.00
N GLY A 5 -4.27 8.78 19.22
CA GLY A 5 -4.09 8.04 17.99
C GLY A 5 -3.89 8.98 16.81
N PHE A 6 -3.14 8.54 15.80
CA PHE A 6 -2.89 9.21 14.53
C PHE A 6 -4.21 9.62 13.85
N ARG A 7 -4.68 10.85 14.10
CA ARG A 7 -5.94 11.37 13.54
C ARG A 7 -5.69 11.98 12.17
N LEU A 8 -5.89 11.20 11.13
CA LEU A 8 -6.09 11.78 9.80
C LEU A 8 -7.38 12.63 9.80
N PRO A 9 -7.43 13.79 9.10
CA PRO A 9 -8.63 14.61 9.04
C PRO A 9 -9.83 13.77 8.56
N ARG A 10 -11.01 13.98 9.18
CA ARG A 10 -12.26 13.34 8.73
C ARG A 10 -12.54 13.83 7.33
N SER A 11 -12.65 12.93 6.35
CA SER A 11 -13.00 13.30 5.00
C SER A 11 -14.44 13.79 4.97
N CYS A 12 -14.63 15.09 4.76
CA CYS A 12 -15.86 15.57 4.15
C CYS A 12 -15.71 15.32 2.65
N TYR A 13 -16.45 14.37 2.08
CA TYR A 13 -16.65 14.31 0.62
C TYR A 13 -17.37 15.59 0.22
N GLY A 14 -16.59 16.64 -0.11
CA GLY A 14 -17.12 17.90 -0.60
C GLY A 14 -17.86 17.69 -1.92
N SER A 15 -18.75 18.63 -2.28
CA SER A 15 -19.60 18.63 -3.47
C SER A 15 -18.86 18.75 -4.82
N GLY A 16 -17.58 18.38 -4.88
CA GLY A 16 -16.78 18.27 -6.11
C GLY A 16 -16.95 16.90 -6.78
N ILE A 17 -16.56 16.80 -8.05
CA ILE A 17 -16.54 15.54 -8.80
C ILE A 17 -15.65 14.54 -8.05
N VAL A 18 -16.29 13.53 -7.41
CA VAL A 18 -15.59 12.48 -6.69
C VAL A 18 -14.97 11.52 -7.72
N ARG A 19 -13.65 11.58 -7.89
CA ARG A 19 -12.94 10.60 -8.72
C ARG A 19 -12.95 9.25 -8.03
N PRO A 20 -13.30 8.15 -8.74
CA PRO A 20 -13.31 6.81 -8.16
C PRO A 20 -11.89 6.31 -7.91
N LEU A 21 -11.76 5.29 -7.07
CA LEU A 21 -10.52 4.52 -6.90
C LEU A 21 -10.43 3.45 -7.99
N ALA A 22 -9.23 3.20 -8.49
CA ALA A 22 -8.95 2.09 -9.41
C ALA A 22 -8.52 0.85 -8.59
N LEU A 23 -9.37 -0.17 -8.53
CA LEU A 23 -9.06 -1.46 -7.90
C LEU A 23 -8.56 -2.43 -8.95
N THR A 24 -7.39 -3.02 -8.76
CA THR A 24 -6.88 -4.05 -9.68
C THR A 24 -7.53 -5.40 -9.39
N LEU A 25 -7.59 -6.25 -10.43
CA LEU A 25 -8.10 -7.63 -10.31
C LEU A 25 -7.27 -8.47 -9.32
N GLY A 26 -5.94 -8.23 -9.27
CA GLY A 26 -5.00 -9.09 -8.58
C GLY A 26 -4.79 -10.42 -9.32
N GLU A 27 -4.41 -11.47 -8.59
CA GLU A 27 -4.37 -12.84 -9.10
C GLU A 27 -5.80 -13.36 -9.31
N PRO A 28 -6.22 -13.64 -10.54
CA PRO A 28 -7.58 -14.10 -10.81
C PRO A 28 -7.95 -15.39 -10.06
N ALA A 29 -7.02 -16.34 -9.96
CA ALA A 29 -7.26 -17.60 -9.24
C ALA A 29 -7.27 -17.44 -7.70
N GLY A 30 -6.88 -16.27 -7.17
CA GLY A 30 -6.86 -15.95 -5.74
C GLY A 30 -8.16 -15.34 -5.23
N ILE A 31 -8.09 -14.77 -4.01
CA ILE A 31 -9.23 -14.16 -3.32
C ILE A 31 -9.54 -12.71 -3.75
N GLY A 32 -8.68 -12.05 -4.55
CA GLY A 32 -8.89 -10.65 -4.97
C GLY A 32 -10.29 -10.40 -5.56
N PRO A 33 -10.76 -11.21 -6.52
CA PRO A 33 -12.13 -11.11 -7.07
C PRO A 33 -13.22 -11.33 -6.01
N ASP A 34 -13.05 -12.29 -5.09
CA ASP A 34 -13.99 -12.59 -4.00
C ASP A 34 -14.15 -11.36 -3.10
N LEU A 35 -13.02 -10.77 -2.71
CA LEU A 35 -12.98 -9.58 -1.86
C LEU A 35 -13.66 -8.38 -2.52
N ALA A 36 -13.38 -8.13 -3.80
CA ALA A 36 -13.99 -7.02 -4.53
C ALA A 36 -15.52 -7.14 -4.59
N LEU A 37 -16.04 -8.34 -4.86
CA LEU A 37 -17.48 -8.63 -4.87
C LEU A 37 -18.10 -8.49 -3.47
N ALA A 38 -17.47 -9.06 -2.44
CA ALA A 38 -17.95 -9.00 -1.06
C ALA A 38 -17.95 -7.55 -0.51
N VAL A 39 -16.91 -6.78 -0.80
CA VAL A 39 -16.81 -5.37 -0.39
C VAL A 39 -17.92 -4.55 -1.04
N TRP A 40 -18.16 -4.74 -2.36
CA TRP A 40 -19.21 -4.01 -3.04
C TRP A 40 -20.61 -4.34 -2.47
N CYS A 41 -20.89 -5.59 -2.12
CA CYS A 41 -22.16 -5.97 -1.48
C CYS A 41 -22.40 -5.20 -0.17
N ARG A 42 -21.35 -4.86 0.56
CA ARG A 42 -21.42 -4.15 1.86
C ARG A 42 -21.25 -2.63 1.75
N ARG A 43 -21.20 -2.06 0.53
CA ARG A 43 -20.89 -0.65 0.29
C ARG A 43 -21.81 0.34 1.03
N GLY A 44 -23.10 0.00 1.16
CA GLY A 44 -24.07 0.86 1.83
C GLY A 44 -23.92 0.88 3.36
N GLU A 45 -23.53 -0.25 3.95
CA GLU A 45 -23.32 -0.38 5.39
C GLU A 45 -22.02 0.30 5.82
N LEU A 46 -21.01 0.25 4.95
CA LEU A 46 -19.65 0.64 5.26
C LEU A 46 -19.29 2.06 4.82
N ASP A 47 -20.21 2.77 4.14
CA ASP A 47 -19.96 4.09 3.54
C ASP A 47 -18.62 4.12 2.77
N LEU A 48 -18.49 3.22 1.80
CA LEU A 48 -17.25 3.04 1.05
C LEU A 48 -17.09 4.12 -0.02
N PRO A 49 -15.86 4.55 -0.26
CA PRO A 49 -15.55 5.41 -1.41
C PRO A 49 -15.89 4.68 -2.71
N PRO A 50 -16.37 5.39 -3.74
CA PRO A 50 -16.64 4.77 -5.04
C PRO A 50 -15.33 4.23 -5.64
N PHE A 51 -15.39 2.99 -6.14
CA PHE A 51 -14.31 2.37 -6.88
C PHE A 51 -14.85 1.63 -8.10
N TYR A 52 -13.98 1.36 -9.04
CA TYR A 52 -14.21 0.38 -10.11
C TYR A 52 -13.14 -0.69 -10.05
N ILE A 53 -13.46 -1.87 -10.55
CA ILE A 53 -12.46 -2.93 -10.72
C ILE A 53 -12.05 -3.02 -12.20
N VAL A 54 -10.74 -3.14 -12.42
CA VAL A 54 -10.19 -3.37 -13.78
C VAL A 54 -10.12 -4.87 -14.02
N ALA A 55 -11.10 -5.43 -14.74
CA ALA A 55 -11.27 -6.87 -14.88
C ALA A 55 -12.05 -7.27 -16.15
N ASP A 56 -12.12 -8.57 -16.41
CA ASP A 56 -13.08 -9.15 -17.35
C ASP A 56 -14.48 -9.26 -16.67
N PRO A 57 -15.51 -8.57 -17.20
CA PRO A 57 -16.85 -8.58 -16.60
C PRO A 57 -17.49 -9.99 -16.56
N GLU A 58 -17.27 -10.80 -17.59
CA GLU A 58 -17.82 -12.16 -17.65
C GLU A 58 -17.17 -13.07 -16.60
N TYR A 59 -15.86 -12.93 -16.41
CA TYR A 59 -15.15 -13.63 -15.36
C TYR A 59 -15.70 -13.26 -13.97
N LEU A 60 -15.92 -11.97 -13.69
CA LEU A 60 -16.48 -11.53 -12.41
C LEU A 60 -17.93 -12.04 -12.22
N ALA A 61 -18.73 -12.07 -13.28
CA ALA A 61 -20.08 -12.63 -13.22
C ALA A 61 -20.07 -14.13 -12.85
N ARG A 62 -19.16 -14.89 -13.46
CA ARG A 62 -18.99 -16.32 -13.10
C ARG A 62 -18.53 -16.48 -11.65
N ARG A 63 -17.61 -15.61 -11.18
CA ARG A 63 -17.13 -15.64 -9.79
C ARG A 63 -18.23 -15.28 -8.80
N ALA A 64 -19.06 -14.28 -9.08
CA ALA A 64 -20.20 -13.90 -8.27
C ALA A 64 -21.23 -15.06 -8.17
N GLY A 65 -21.54 -15.69 -9.31
CA GLY A 65 -22.43 -16.86 -9.33
C GLY A 65 -21.89 -18.03 -8.50
N ARG A 66 -20.59 -18.32 -8.57
CA ARG A 66 -19.95 -19.36 -7.73
C ARG A 66 -20.06 -19.07 -6.23
N LEU A 67 -19.95 -17.79 -5.85
CA LEU A 67 -20.07 -17.35 -4.46
C LEU A 67 -21.52 -17.19 -3.98
N GLY A 68 -22.51 -17.38 -4.86
CA GLY A 68 -23.91 -17.15 -4.55
C GLY A 68 -24.25 -15.66 -4.30
N LEU A 69 -23.42 -14.74 -4.80
CA LEU A 69 -23.61 -13.31 -4.62
C LEU A 69 -24.41 -12.71 -5.78
N ASN A 70 -25.44 -11.95 -5.46
CA ASN A 70 -26.18 -11.15 -6.44
C ASN A 70 -25.51 -9.77 -6.60
N VAL A 71 -24.56 -9.67 -7.52
CA VAL A 71 -23.82 -8.44 -7.80
C VAL A 71 -24.12 -7.99 -9.23
N PRO A 72 -24.93 -6.97 -9.44
CA PRO A 72 -25.10 -6.39 -10.77
C PRO A 72 -23.79 -5.74 -11.21
N LEU A 73 -23.28 -6.14 -12.37
CA LEU A 73 -22.04 -5.64 -12.96
C LEU A 73 -22.37 -4.75 -14.16
N ALA A 74 -21.59 -3.68 -14.34
CA ALA A 74 -21.68 -2.86 -15.55
C ALA A 74 -20.29 -2.52 -16.09
N ALA A 75 -20.09 -2.73 -17.38
CA ALA A 75 -18.93 -2.22 -18.10
C ALA A 75 -19.06 -0.70 -18.23
N VAL A 76 -18.04 0.03 -17.71
CA VAL A 76 -18.06 1.50 -17.67
C VAL A 76 -16.68 2.07 -18.01
N THR A 77 -16.66 3.36 -18.34
CA THR A 77 -15.42 4.15 -18.32
C THR A 77 -15.09 4.57 -16.88
N PRO A 78 -13.84 4.91 -16.54
CA PRO A 78 -13.48 5.40 -15.20
C PRO A 78 -14.33 6.59 -14.75
N SER A 79 -14.64 7.54 -15.64
CA SER A 79 -15.46 8.72 -15.34
C SER A 79 -16.92 8.40 -15.00
N ALA A 80 -17.46 7.31 -15.53
CA ALA A 80 -18.82 6.85 -15.24
C ALA A 80 -18.93 5.97 -13.99
N ALA A 81 -17.79 5.57 -13.40
CA ALA A 81 -17.78 4.60 -12.30
C ALA A 81 -18.39 5.16 -11.01
N ALA A 82 -18.06 6.39 -10.62
CA ALA A 82 -18.55 6.95 -9.35
C ALA A 82 -20.09 7.08 -9.29
N PRO A 83 -20.79 7.62 -10.30
CA PRO A 83 -22.25 7.64 -10.29
C PRO A 83 -22.89 6.23 -10.34
N ALA A 84 -22.26 5.29 -11.06
CA ALA A 84 -22.77 3.91 -11.18
C ALA A 84 -22.61 3.09 -9.91
N PHE A 85 -21.61 3.38 -9.07
CA PHE A 85 -21.17 2.56 -7.94
C PHE A 85 -22.27 2.18 -6.94
N ARG A 86 -23.26 3.05 -6.75
CA ARG A 86 -24.37 2.77 -5.81
C ARG A 86 -25.28 1.65 -6.28
N SER A 87 -25.47 1.51 -7.59
CA SER A 87 -26.43 0.57 -8.19
C SER A 87 -25.79 -0.68 -8.75
N VAL A 88 -24.57 -0.58 -9.27
CA VAL A 88 -23.82 -1.69 -9.88
C VAL A 88 -22.37 -1.66 -9.42
N LEU A 89 -21.68 -2.80 -9.46
CA LEU A 89 -20.21 -2.80 -9.36
C LEU A 89 -19.65 -2.38 -10.73
N PRO A 90 -19.01 -1.18 -10.80
CA PRO A 90 -18.45 -0.70 -12.05
C PRO A 90 -17.22 -1.53 -12.43
N VAL A 91 -17.17 -2.01 -13.65
CA VAL A 91 -16.03 -2.74 -14.21
C VAL A 91 -15.47 -1.94 -15.36
N VAL A 92 -14.19 -1.59 -15.30
CA VAL A 92 -13.45 -1.10 -16.46
C VAL A 92 -12.91 -2.33 -17.18
N PRO A 93 -13.41 -2.67 -18.38
CA PRO A 93 -13.11 -3.94 -19.01
C PRO A 93 -11.64 -4.08 -19.39
N LEU A 94 -11.10 -5.27 -19.16
CA LEU A 94 -9.90 -5.76 -19.81
C LEU A 94 -10.30 -6.38 -21.15
N GLU A 95 -9.54 -6.08 -22.20
CA GLU A 95 -9.69 -6.70 -23.53
C GLU A 95 -9.02 -8.09 -23.57
N LEU A 96 -9.04 -8.80 -22.45
CA LEU A 96 -8.43 -10.11 -22.26
C LEU A 96 -9.41 -11.02 -21.53
N PRO A 97 -9.85 -12.13 -22.13
CA PRO A 97 -10.70 -13.09 -21.45
C PRO A 97 -9.93 -13.76 -20.31
N VAL A 98 -10.59 -13.88 -19.15
CA VAL A 98 -10.04 -14.54 -17.98
C VAL A 98 -10.72 -15.89 -17.78
N THR A 99 -9.95 -16.97 -17.87
CA THR A 99 -10.44 -18.35 -17.70
C THR A 99 -9.95 -19.01 -16.41
N ALA A 100 -9.25 -18.26 -15.55
CA ALA A 100 -8.66 -18.78 -14.33
C ALA A 100 -9.71 -19.39 -13.38
N GLU A 101 -9.41 -20.58 -12.87
CA GLU A 101 -10.24 -21.26 -11.87
C GLU A 101 -9.78 -20.90 -10.45
N PRO A 102 -10.70 -20.62 -9.51
CA PRO A 102 -10.35 -20.32 -8.12
C PRO A 102 -9.52 -21.45 -7.49
N GLY A 103 -8.46 -21.06 -6.80
CA GLY A 103 -7.55 -22.00 -6.14
C GLY A 103 -6.52 -22.67 -7.04
N ARG A 104 -6.58 -22.45 -8.36
CA ARG A 104 -5.68 -23.06 -9.35
C ARG A 104 -4.89 -21.98 -10.08
N ALA A 105 -3.80 -21.55 -9.46
CA ALA A 105 -2.88 -20.60 -10.10
C ALA A 105 -2.16 -21.26 -11.28
N ASP A 106 -2.25 -20.64 -12.45
CA ASP A 106 -1.52 -21.05 -13.64
C ASP A 106 -1.04 -19.82 -14.45
N ARG A 107 -0.25 -20.07 -15.49
CA ARG A 107 0.32 -19.01 -16.33
C ARG A 107 -0.73 -18.17 -17.06
N SER A 108 -1.93 -18.70 -17.28
CA SER A 108 -2.98 -18.01 -18.05
C SER A 108 -3.55 -16.80 -17.30
N SER A 109 -3.39 -16.74 -15.96
CA SER A 109 -3.85 -15.63 -15.14
C SER A 109 -2.94 -14.40 -15.16
N ALA A 110 -1.64 -14.59 -15.40
CA ALA A 110 -0.65 -13.51 -15.33
C ALA A 110 -0.90 -12.32 -16.28
N PRO A 111 -1.24 -12.52 -17.57
CA PRO A 111 -1.52 -11.41 -18.48
C PRO A 111 -2.63 -10.48 -17.96
N ALA A 112 -3.71 -11.04 -17.43
CA ALA A 112 -4.83 -10.26 -16.90
C ALA A 112 -4.44 -9.48 -15.64
N ALA A 113 -3.68 -10.09 -14.73
CA ALA A 113 -3.16 -9.42 -13.53
C ALA A 113 -2.26 -8.22 -13.90
N VAL A 114 -1.32 -8.41 -14.83
CA VAL A 114 -0.41 -7.36 -15.31
C VAL A 114 -1.17 -6.26 -16.07
N ALA A 115 -2.08 -6.62 -16.96
CA ALA A 115 -2.89 -5.66 -17.72
C ALA A 115 -3.77 -4.82 -16.79
N SER A 116 -4.35 -5.44 -15.76
CA SER A 116 -5.14 -4.74 -14.73
C SER A 116 -4.32 -3.68 -14.00
N ILE A 117 -3.09 -4.00 -13.60
CA ILE A 117 -2.20 -3.04 -12.93
C ILE A 117 -1.82 -1.91 -13.90
N ARG A 118 -1.40 -2.22 -15.13
CA ARG A 118 -1.04 -1.21 -16.14
C ARG A 118 -2.20 -0.26 -16.40
N ARG A 119 -3.42 -0.77 -16.54
CA ARG A 119 -4.60 0.04 -16.77
C ARG A 119 -4.90 0.94 -15.57
N ALA A 120 -4.88 0.42 -14.34
CA ALA A 120 -5.13 1.21 -13.13
C ALA A 120 -4.08 2.33 -12.94
N VAL A 121 -2.80 2.05 -13.22
CA VAL A 121 -1.73 3.07 -13.20
C VAL A 121 -1.95 4.11 -14.30
N GLY A 122 -2.29 3.69 -15.51
CA GLY A 122 -2.61 4.61 -16.60
C GLY A 122 -3.78 5.55 -16.23
N ASP A 123 -4.84 5.01 -15.65
CA ASP A 123 -6.01 5.79 -15.24
C ASP A 123 -5.68 6.82 -14.16
N VAL A 124 -4.89 6.46 -13.14
CA VAL A 124 -4.51 7.43 -12.08
C VAL A 124 -3.54 8.48 -12.61
N MET A 125 -2.58 8.11 -13.45
CA MET A 125 -1.64 9.05 -14.07
C MET A 125 -2.35 10.04 -15.03
N ALA A 126 -3.42 9.61 -15.68
CA ALA A 126 -4.29 10.45 -16.50
C ALA A 126 -5.31 11.28 -15.69
N GLY A 127 -5.34 11.15 -14.35
CA GLY A 127 -6.30 11.84 -13.49
C GLY A 127 -7.73 11.28 -13.56
N ALA A 128 -7.96 10.13 -14.19
CA ALA A 128 -9.26 9.49 -14.30
C ALA A 128 -9.64 8.72 -12.99
N ALA A 129 -8.65 8.31 -12.22
CA ALA A 129 -8.82 7.74 -10.89
C ALA A 129 -8.12 8.59 -9.82
N ALA A 130 -8.61 8.53 -8.58
CA ALA A 130 -8.03 9.27 -7.46
C ALA A 130 -6.82 8.55 -6.85
N ALA A 131 -6.81 7.22 -6.85
CA ALA A 131 -5.73 6.38 -6.33
C ALA A 131 -5.83 4.98 -6.93
N VAL A 132 -4.75 4.21 -6.78
CA VAL A 132 -4.70 2.78 -7.12
C VAL A 132 -4.79 1.96 -5.83
N VAL A 133 -5.72 1.01 -5.80
CA VAL A 133 -5.78 -0.03 -4.77
C VAL A 133 -5.49 -1.37 -5.44
N THR A 134 -4.48 -2.09 -4.95
CA THR A 134 -4.10 -3.33 -5.61
C THR A 134 -4.48 -4.57 -4.79
N ASN A 135 -5.19 -5.49 -5.43
CA ASN A 135 -5.36 -6.83 -4.90
C ASN A 135 -4.04 -7.64 -4.99
N PRO A 136 -3.87 -8.66 -4.14
CA PRO A 136 -2.68 -9.49 -4.14
C PRO A 136 -2.42 -10.19 -5.47
N VAL A 137 -1.14 -10.31 -5.85
CA VAL A 137 -0.68 -11.06 -7.02
C VAL A 137 0.20 -12.24 -6.62
N ALA A 138 0.21 -13.29 -7.42
CA ALA A 138 1.06 -14.46 -7.21
C ALA A 138 2.41 -14.28 -7.93
N LYS A 139 3.46 -13.93 -7.19
CA LYS A 139 4.80 -13.69 -7.76
C LYS A 139 5.33 -14.88 -8.57
N ASN A 140 5.15 -16.08 -8.07
CA ASN A 140 5.56 -17.32 -8.77
C ASN A 140 4.86 -17.48 -10.13
N VAL A 141 3.56 -17.15 -10.22
CA VAL A 141 2.79 -17.19 -11.47
C VAL A 141 3.33 -16.14 -12.46
N LEU A 142 3.57 -14.93 -11.99
CA LEU A 142 4.13 -13.84 -12.79
C LEU A 142 5.54 -14.19 -13.32
N TYR A 143 6.42 -14.70 -12.48
CA TYR A 143 7.78 -15.12 -12.88
C TYR A 143 7.76 -16.24 -13.93
N HIS A 144 6.88 -17.22 -13.77
CA HIS A 144 6.73 -18.30 -14.76
C HIS A 144 6.17 -17.79 -16.10
N TRP A 145 5.49 -16.66 -16.12
CA TRP A 145 5.04 -16.02 -17.35
C TRP A 145 6.13 -15.15 -18.01
N GLY A 146 7.23 -14.88 -17.30
CA GLY A 146 8.31 -14.03 -17.80
C GLY A 146 8.34 -12.61 -17.25
N PHE A 147 7.63 -12.38 -16.16
CA PHE A 147 7.68 -11.11 -15.45
C PHE A 147 9.04 -10.92 -14.81
N ALA A 148 9.74 -9.81 -15.13
CA ALA A 148 11.13 -9.59 -14.75
C ALA A 148 11.31 -8.80 -13.44
N GLU A 149 10.25 -8.19 -12.93
CA GLU A 149 10.37 -7.30 -11.77
C GLU A 149 10.38 -8.09 -10.45
N PRO A 150 11.19 -7.68 -9.45
CA PRO A 150 11.28 -8.37 -8.16
C PRO A 150 9.97 -8.40 -7.37
N GLY A 151 9.10 -7.40 -7.60
CA GLY A 151 7.84 -7.29 -6.88
C GLY A 151 6.86 -6.31 -7.50
N HIS A 152 5.69 -6.21 -6.87
CA HIS A 152 4.62 -5.33 -7.29
C HIS A 152 5.03 -3.84 -7.22
N THR A 153 5.75 -3.48 -6.19
CA THR A 153 6.21 -2.11 -5.91
C THR A 153 7.20 -1.63 -6.97
N GLU A 154 8.16 -2.47 -7.35
CA GLU A 154 9.15 -2.20 -8.39
C GLU A 154 8.48 -2.10 -9.77
N PHE A 155 7.46 -2.93 -10.02
CA PHE A 155 6.67 -2.84 -11.25
C PHE A 155 5.91 -1.52 -11.36
N LEU A 156 5.33 -1.02 -10.29
CA LEU A 156 4.67 0.30 -10.29
C LEU A 156 5.67 1.42 -10.60
N ALA A 157 6.86 1.39 -10.00
CA ALA A 157 7.92 2.36 -10.30
C ALA A 157 8.37 2.30 -11.76
N LYS A 158 8.49 1.09 -12.33
CA LYS A 158 8.78 0.90 -13.77
C LYS A 158 7.70 1.50 -14.67
N LEU A 159 6.42 1.29 -14.36
CA LEU A 159 5.33 1.89 -15.13
C LEU A 159 5.37 3.42 -15.11
N VAL A 160 5.72 4.01 -13.97
CA VAL A 160 5.93 5.46 -13.89
C VAL A 160 7.14 5.88 -14.72
N HIS A 161 8.24 5.13 -14.67
CA HIS A 161 9.41 5.40 -15.49
C HIS A 161 9.08 5.32 -16.98
N GLU A 162 8.37 4.29 -17.44
CA GLU A 162 7.91 4.15 -18.83
C GLU A 162 7.06 5.35 -19.28
N ALA A 163 6.21 5.89 -18.38
CA ALA A 163 5.32 7.00 -18.69
C ALA A 163 5.98 8.40 -18.61
N THR A 164 7.00 8.58 -17.76
CA THR A 164 7.53 9.91 -17.41
C THR A 164 9.02 10.09 -17.62
N GLY A 165 9.77 9.00 -17.86
CA GLY A 165 11.23 8.99 -17.88
C GLY A 165 11.90 9.14 -16.50
N LYS A 166 11.13 9.33 -15.42
CA LYS A 166 11.69 9.55 -14.07
C LYS A 166 11.98 8.23 -13.37
N MET A 167 13.22 8.09 -12.89
CA MET A 167 13.55 6.99 -11.97
C MET A 167 13.05 7.35 -10.57
N LEU A 168 12.23 6.47 -10.01
CA LEU A 168 11.68 6.64 -8.67
C LEU A 168 12.14 5.51 -7.77
N ARG A 169 12.29 5.84 -6.50
CA ARG A 169 12.48 4.85 -5.44
C ARG A 169 11.19 4.71 -4.66
N PRO A 170 10.46 3.62 -4.85
CA PRO A 170 9.30 3.33 -4.05
C PRO A 170 9.72 2.87 -2.65
N VAL A 171 9.00 3.29 -1.63
CA VAL A 171 9.23 2.92 -0.23
C VAL A 171 7.97 2.26 0.32
N MET A 172 8.14 1.06 0.88
CA MET A 172 7.07 0.33 1.54
C MET A 172 6.81 0.92 2.92
N MET A 173 5.56 1.20 3.24
CA MET A 173 5.10 1.53 4.58
C MET A 173 3.91 0.63 4.93
N LEU A 174 3.92 0.01 6.10
CA LEU A 174 2.71 -0.54 6.69
C LEU A 174 2.13 0.51 7.63
N TRP A 175 0.84 0.76 7.47
CA TRP A 175 0.12 1.77 8.22
C TRP A 175 -1.13 1.19 8.90
N SER A 176 -1.32 1.56 10.15
CA SER A 176 -2.57 1.43 10.90
C SER A 176 -2.80 2.70 11.73
N PRO A 177 -3.99 2.92 12.29
CA PRO A 177 -4.21 4.03 13.22
C PRO A 177 -3.27 4.01 14.45
N GLU A 178 -2.78 2.84 14.83
CA GLU A 178 -1.94 2.63 16.00
C GLU A 178 -0.45 2.80 15.73
N LEU A 179 0.00 2.53 14.50
CA LEU A 179 1.42 2.49 14.16
C LEU A 179 1.63 2.59 12.66
N ALA A 180 2.64 3.38 12.24
CA ALA A 180 3.20 3.34 10.90
C ALA A 180 4.67 2.90 10.97
N VAL A 181 5.04 1.90 10.15
CA VAL A 181 6.42 1.37 10.09
C VAL A 181 6.92 1.31 8.66
N VAL A 182 8.20 1.58 8.49
CA VAL A 182 8.88 1.59 7.20
C VAL A 182 10.15 0.75 7.31
N PRO A 183 10.22 -0.43 6.70
CA PRO A 183 11.45 -1.18 6.60
C PRO A 183 12.40 -0.52 5.59
N VAL A 184 13.61 -0.19 6.03
CA VAL A 184 14.66 0.40 5.16
C VAL A 184 15.20 -0.66 4.20
N THR A 185 15.42 -1.88 4.70
CA THR A 185 15.71 -3.07 3.89
C THR A 185 14.56 -4.06 3.97
N ILE A 186 14.20 -4.64 2.82
CA ILE A 186 13.08 -5.58 2.66
C ILE A 186 13.55 -6.86 1.96
N HIS A 187 12.93 -8.00 2.29
CA HIS A 187 13.10 -9.29 1.61
C HIS A 187 14.58 -9.73 1.44
N LEU A 188 15.43 -9.38 2.38
CA LEU A 188 16.83 -9.79 2.43
C LEU A 188 17.07 -10.81 3.53
N PRO A 189 17.96 -11.81 3.33
CA PRO A 189 18.49 -12.61 4.44
C PRO A 189 19.16 -11.68 5.47
N LEU A 190 19.03 -11.95 6.76
CA LEU A 190 19.57 -11.08 7.82
C LEU A 190 21.05 -10.74 7.64
N ARG A 191 21.88 -11.71 7.20
CA ARG A 191 23.31 -11.49 6.93
C ARG A 191 23.58 -10.46 5.82
N GLU A 192 22.64 -10.29 4.88
CA GLU A 192 22.81 -9.35 3.77
C GLU A 192 22.45 -7.90 4.16
N ILE A 193 21.81 -7.71 5.31
CA ILE A 193 21.48 -6.37 5.82
C ILE A 193 22.76 -5.57 6.03
N PHE A 194 23.80 -6.18 6.58
CA PHE A 194 25.09 -5.54 6.84
C PHE A 194 25.80 -5.08 5.57
N ASN A 195 25.51 -5.70 4.42
CA ASN A 195 26.06 -5.32 3.12
C ASN A 195 25.21 -4.26 2.39
N GLN A 196 23.94 -4.16 2.72
CA GLN A 196 22.99 -3.32 1.99
C GLN A 196 22.60 -2.04 2.75
N LEU A 197 22.64 -2.09 4.09
CA LEU A 197 22.29 -0.93 4.91
C LEU A 197 23.38 0.13 4.85
N SER A 198 23.00 1.34 4.51
CA SER A 198 23.90 2.50 4.51
C SER A 198 23.20 3.75 5.03
N SER A 199 23.99 4.76 5.44
CA SER A 199 23.44 6.04 5.87
C SER A 199 22.63 6.71 4.75
N GLU A 200 23.10 6.63 3.51
CA GLU A 200 22.45 7.19 2.33
C GLU A 200 21.07 6.53 2.12
N LEU A 201 20.99 5.20 2.29
CA LEU A 201 19.75 4.44 2.17
C LEU A 201 18.71 4.87 3.20
N ILE A 202 19.13 5.05 4.46
CA ILE A 202 18.28 5.52 5.56
C ILE A 202 17.81 6.95 5.28
N VAL A 203 18.73 7.84 4.88
CA VAL A 203 18.42 9.25 4.58
C VAL A 203 17.43 9.36 3.43
N GLU A 204 17.68 8.66 2.32
CA GLU A 204 16.76 8.68 1.18
C GLU A 204 15.37 8.16 1.56
N THR A 205 15.31 7.05 2.30
CA THR A 205 14.04 6.50 2.82
C THR A 205 13.34 7.52 3.73
N GLY A 206 14.05 8.12 4.69
CA GLY A 206 13.51 9.12 5.60
C GLY A 206 12.97 10.37 4.89
N ARG A 207 13.66 10.85 3.85
CA ARG A 207 13.18 11.97 3.02
C ARG A 207 11.88 11.67 2.30
N ILE A 208 11.78 10.48 1.69
CA ILE A 208 10.57 10.04 0.99
C ILE A 208 9.41 9.93 1.98
N VAL A 209 9.65 9.31 3.15
CA VAL A 209 8.65 9.17 4.20
C VAL A 209 8.18 10.52 4.72
N ALA A 210 9.09 11.42 5.10
CA ALA A 210 8.75 12.75 5.60
C ALA A 210 7.92 13.54 4.60
N ARG A 211 8.35 13.56 3.32
CA ARG A 211 7.62 14.23 2.24
C ARG A 211 6.20 13.69 2.08
N ASP A 212 6.05 12.37 1.99
CA ASP A 212 4.74 11.77 1.73
C ASP A 212 3.82 11.84 2.96
N LEU A 213 4.38 11.85 4.17
CA LEU A 213 3.61 12.14 5.40
C LEU A 213 3.08 13.60 5.39
N CYS A 214 3.86 14.56 4.92
CA CYS A 214 3.38 15.93 4.74
C CYS A 214 2.27 16.00 3.67
N LEU A 215 2.54 15.49 2.47
CA LEU A 215 1.66 15.69 1.32
C LEU A 215 0.35 14.90 1.41
N ARG A 216 0.43 13.64 1.89
CA ARG A 216 -0.68 12.68 1.83
C ARG A 216 -1.34 12.42 3.17
N PHE A 217 -0.58 12.52 4.26
CA PHE A 217 -1.13 12.32 5.59
C PHE A 217 -1.46 13.65 6.28
N GLY A 218 -1.12 14.80 5.66
CA GLY A 218 -1.46 16.13 6.16
C GLY A 218 -0.68 16.53 7.41
N LEU A 219 0.49 15.94 7.64
CA LEU A 219 1.34 16.26 8.79
C LEU A 219 2.30 17.39 8.43
N ALA A 220 2.13 18.57 9.02
CA ALA A 220 2.99 19.71 8.73
C ALA A 220 4.45 19.47 9.14
N HIS A 221 4.67 18.73 10.24
CA HIS A 221 5.99 18.43 10.81
C HIS A 221 6.04 16.95 11.23
N PRO A 222 6.23 16.01 10.28
CA PRO A 222 6.27 14.59 10.60
C PRO A 222 7.50 14.24 11.43
N ARG A 223 7.28 13.46 12.49
CA ARG A 223 8.30 13.01 13.43
C ARG A 223 8.69 11.57 13.08
N LEU A 224 9.96 11.35 12.78
CA LEU A 224 10.49 10.04 12.43
C LEU A 224 11.27 9.43 13.60
N ALA A 225 10.91 8.21 14.00
CA ALA A 225 11.68 7.40 14.94
C ALA A 225 12.55 6.42 14.15
N ILE A 226 13.86 6.49 14.30
CA ILE A 226 14.82 5.64 13.59
C ILE A 226 15.30 4.55 14.55
N ALA A 227 14.92 3.30 14.28
CA ALA A 227 15.34 2.16 15.08
C ALA A 227 16.84 1.92 14.93
N GLY A 228 17.48 1.48 16.00
CA GLY A 228 18.82 0.91 15.92
C GLY A 228 18.80 -0.45 15.21
N LEU A 229 19.94 -0.84 14.63
CA LEU A 229 20.12 -2.14 14.02
C LEU A 229 20.37 -3.21 15.10
N ASN A 230 21.27 -2.89 16.04
CA ASN A 230 21.70 -3.80 17.10
C ASN A 230 20.84 -3.69 18.37
N PRO A 231 20.87 -4.68 19.26
CA PRO A 231 20.26 -4.56 20.59
C PRO A 231 20.73 -3.29 21.30
N HIS A 232 19.79 -2.61 21.97
CA HIS A 232 20.02 -1.33 22.68
C HIS A 232 20.70 -0.26 21.82
N ALA A 233 20.46 -0.28 20.49
CA ALA A 233 21.08 0.63 19.51
C ALA A 233 22.61 0.62 19.59
N GLY A 234 23.20 -0.56 19.77
CA GLY A 234 24.64 -0.80 19.80
C GLY A 234 25.34 -0.44 21.12
N GLU A 235 24.63 0.11 22.12
CA GLU A 235 25.15 0.46 23.46
C GLU A 235 26.53 1.12 23.40
N GLU A 236 26.61 2.26 22.69
CA GLU A 236 27.84 3.02 22.44
C GLU A 236 28.96 2.25 21.73
N GLY A 237 28.60 1.19 20.96
CA GLY A 237 29.52 0.34 20.22
C GLY A 237 29.88 -0.96 20.96
N THR A 238 29.39 -1.19 22.16
CA THR A 238 29.65 -2.43 22.91
C THR A 238 28.96 -3.65 22.26
N LEU A 239 27.82 -3.43 21.60
CA LEU A 239 27.02 -4.46 20.94
C LEU A 239 27.02 -4.33 19.40
N GLY A 240 28.07 -3.75 18.84
CA GLY A 240 28.26 -3.50 17.42
C GLY A 240 28.40 -2.02 17.08
N ASP A 241 29.14 -1.74 16.03
CA ASP A 241 29.47 -0.37 15.62
C ASP A 241 28.50 0.22 14.59
N GLU A 242 27.61 -0.57 14.01
CA GLU A 242 26.77 -0.19 12.86
C GLU A 242 25.82 0.96 13.21
N ASP A 243 25.31 0.99 14.43
CA ASP A 243 24.42 2.09 14.87
C ASP A 243 25.18 3.41 14.94
N ARG A 244 26.43 3.39 15.41
CA ARG A 244 27.30 4.56 15.46
C ARG A 244 27.83 4.96 14.08
N ALA A 245 28.17 3.97 13.25
CA ALA A 245 28.82 4.19 11.96
C ALA A 245 27.82 4.50 10.82
N ILE A 246 26.58 3.99 10.91
CA ILE A 246 25.57 4.05 9.82
C ILE A 246 24.33 4.82 10.27
N VAL A 247 23.68 4.39 11.37
CA VAL A 247 22.36 4.92 11.74
C VAL A 247 22.46 6.32 12.32
N ALA A 248 23.36 6.58 13.26
CA ALA A 248 23.52 7.89 13.87
C ALA A 248 23.92 8.99 12.85
N PRO A 249 24.83 8.76 11.90
CA PRO A 249 25.12 9.71 10.82
C PRO A 249 23.91 9.99 9.93
N ALA A 250 23.07 8.98 9.65
CA ALA A 250 21.84 9.18 8.89
C ALA A 250 20.84 10.07 9.64
N VAL A 251 20.65 9.86 10.94
CA VAL A 251 19.80 10.73 11.78
C VAL A 251 20.31 12.17 11.75
N ALA A 252 21.63 12.38 11.92
CA ALA A 252 22.23 13.71 11.87
C ALA A 252 22.00 14.39 10.50
N GLN A 253 22.09 13.65 9.39
CA GLN A 253 21.84 14.18 8.05
C GLN A 253 20.36 14.54 7.85
N LEU A 254 19.41 13.74 8.36
CA LEU A 254 17.98 14.05 8.31
C LEU A 254 17.67 15.33 9.08
N LEU A 255 18.21 15.48 10.29
CA LEU A 255 18.07 16.69 11.10
C LEU A 255 18.66 17.92 10.40
N ALA A 256 19.82 17.79 9.79
CA ALA A 256 20.47 18.88 9.02
C ALA A 256 19.62 19.32 7.80
N GLN A 257 18.74 18.44 7.30
CA GLN A 257 17.78 18.73 6.22
C GLN A 257 16.44 19.26 6.75
N GLY A 258 16.30 19.50 8.05
CA GLY A 258 15.07 20.01 8.67
C GLY A 258 13.99 18.93 8.90
N ILE A 259 14.33 17.66 8.83
CA ILE A 259 13.42 16.56 9.12
C ILE A 259 13.56 16.19 10.60
N ASP A 260 12.44 16.22 11.36
CA ASP A 260 12.42 15.79 12.77
C ASP A 260 12.62 14.27 12.86
N ALA A 261 13.89 13.86 13.05
CA ALA A 261 14.31 12.47 13.16
C ALA A 261 14.99 12.23 14.50
N ARG A 262 14.64 11.14 15.17
CA ARG A 262 15.21 10.75 16.47
C ARG A 262 15.74 9.33 16.40
N GLY A 263 16.95 9.10 16.85
CA GLY A 263 17.59 7.77 16.85
C GLY A 263 19.11 7.84 16.88
N PRO A 264 19.76 6.67 16.79
CA PRO A 264 19.14 5.34 16.82
C PRO A 264 18.44 5.06 18.15
N LEU A 265 17.20 4.52 18.07
CA LEU A 265 16.41 4.14 19.25
C LEU A 265 16.47 2.63 19.46
N SER A 266 16.44 2.20 20.73
CA SER A 266 16.36 0.78 21.06
C SER A 266 15.03 0.19 20.58
N ALA A 267 15.08 -0.78 19.65
CA ALA A 267 13.89 -1.28 18.95
C ALA A 267 12.90 -1.99 19.90
N ASP A 268 13.39 -2.63 20.96
CA ASP A 268 12.59 -3.32 21.96
C ASP A 268 11.70 -2.37 22.79
N SER A 269 12.06 -1.10 22.87
CA SER A 269 11.36 -0.09 23.70
C SER A 269 10.58 0.95 22.91
N MET A 270 10.64 0.96 21.57
CA MET A 270 10.01 2.04 20.79
C MET A 270 8.55 1.77 20.37
N PHE A 271 8.04 0.55 20.52
CA PHE A 271 6.73 0.17 19.99
C PHE A 271 5.60 0.10 21.01
N HIS A 272 5.86 0.33 22.30
CA HIS A 272 4.80 0.41 23.31
C HIS A 272 3.98 1.70 23.14
N GLU A 273 2.75 1.74 23.65
CA GLU A 273 1.77 2.82 23.43
C GLU A 273 2.33 4.22 23.68
N ARG A 274 3.00 4.42 24.83
CA ARG A 274 3.57 5.72 25.20
C ARG A 274 4.69 6.16 24.24
N ALA A 275 5.51 5.24 23.76
CA ALA A 275 6.58 5.56 22.80
C ALA A 275 5.97 5.93 21.44
N ARG A 276 4.98 5.17 20.95
CA ARG A 276 4.30 5.45 19.67
C ARG A 276 3.64 6.83 19.62
N ALA A 277 3.20 7.37 20.73
CA ALA A 277 2.66 8.73 20.80
C ALA A 277 3.70 9.83 20.52
N SER A 278 5.00 9.52 20.53
CA SER A 278 6.08 10.49 20.35
C SER A 278 6.57 10.63 18.89
N TYR A 279 6.10 9.79 17.99
CA TYR A 279 6.49 9.83 16.56
C TYR A 279 5.30 9.49 15.65
N ASP A 280 5.45 9.76 14.35
CA ASP A 280 4.41 9.53 13.34
C ASP A 280 4.75 8.35 12.43
N ALA A 281 6.02 8.00 12.26
CA ALA A 281 6.46 6.78 11.60
C ALA A 281 7.78 6.28 12.18
N ALA A 282 7.92 4.95 12.25
CA ALA A 282 9.17 4.28 12.64
C ALA A 282 9.89 3.74 11.41
N LEU A 283 11.13 4.19 11.19
CA LEU A 283 12.04 3.59 10.21
C LEU A 283 12.79 2.44 10.90
N CYS A 284 12.61 1.26 10.38
CA CYS A 284 13.19 0.01 10.91
C CYS A 284 14.25 -0.49 9.93
N MET A 285 15.36 -0.97 10.44
CA MET A 285 16.50 -1.32 9.60
C MET A 285 16.24 -2.54 8.72
N TYR A 286 15.35 -3.44 9.16
CA TYR A 286 15.02 -4.66 8.43
C TYR A 286 13.54 -5.04 8.57
N HIS A 287 13.12 -5.97 7.70
CA HIS A 287 11.74 -6.37 7.51
C HIS A 287 11.02 -6.74 8.82
N ASP A 288 11.53 -7.71 9.58
CA ASP A 288 10.81 -8.20 10.75
C ASP A 288 10.82 -7.22 11.92
N GLN A 289 11.83 -6.36 12.03
CA GLN A 289 11.85 -5.26 12.99
C GLN A 289 10.67 -4.29 12.78
N ALA A 290 10.24 -4.11 11.52
CA ALA A 290 9.06 -3.33 11.16
C ALA A 290 7.76 -4.13 11.31
N LEU A 291 7.72 -5.34 10.76
CA LEU A 291 6.46 -6.05 10.57
C LEU A 291 5.96 -6.75 11.84
N ILE A 292 6.83 -7.24 12.70
CA ILE A 292 6.41 -7.88 13.95
C ILE A 292 5.55 -6.94 14.80
N PRO A 293 5.98 -5.70 15.14
CA PRO A 293 5.17 -4.83 15.98
C PRO A 293 3.83 -4.43 15.35
N ILE A 294 3.80 -4.07 14.07
CA ILE A 294 2.54 -3.66 13.46
C ILE A 294 1.58 -4.84 13.27
N LYS A 295 2.08 -6.02 12.92
CA LYS A 295 1.22 -7.22 12.80
C LYS A 295 0.74 -7.74 14.16
N THR A 296 1.46 -7.47 15.22
CA THR A 296 0.98 -7.75 16.57
C THR A 296 -0.18 -6.83 16.98
N LEU A 297 -0.17 -5.58 16.52
CA LEU A 297 -1.18 -4.58 16.87
C LEU A 297 -2.38 -4.58 15.92
N ALA A 298 -2.17 -4.79 14.63
CA ALA A 298 -3.12 -4.47 13.58
C ALA A 298 -3.16 -5.52 12.46
N PHE A 299 -3.11 -6.81 12.79
CA PHE A 299 -3.00 -7.91 11.82
C PHE A 299 -4.08 -7.85 10.71
N ASP A 300 -5.33 -7.58 11.08
CA ASP A 300 -6.47 -7.65 10.15
C ASP A 300 -6.71 -6.33 9.39
N HIS A 301 -6.13 -5.21 9.82
CA HIS A 301 -6.45 -3.88 9.27
C HIS A 301 -5.24 -3.02 8.92
N ALA A 302 -4.03 -3.55 9.08
CA ALA A 302 -2.84 -2.89 8.54
C ALA A 302 -2.92 -2.80 7.00
N VAL A 303 -2.53 -1.64 6.49
CA VAL A 303 -2.56 -1.33 5.06
C VAL A 303 -1.14 -1.13 4.56
N ASN A 304 -0.80 -1.80 3.47
CA ASN A 304 0.46 -1.54 2.77
C ASN A 304 0.29 -0.30 1.88
N VAL A 305 1.11 0.70 2.12
CA VAL A 305 1.17 1.95 1.35
C VAL A 305 2.50 2.03 0.62
N THR A 306 2.48 2.32 -0.67
CA THR A 306 3.71 2.59 -1.41
C THR A 306 3.93 4.10 -1.48
N LEU A 307 4.95 4.57 -0.79
CA LEU A 307 5.41 5.96 -0.82
C LEU A 307 6.39 6.17 -1.99
N GLY A 308 6.64 7.43 -2.35
CA GLY A 308 7.61 7.77 -3.41
C GLY A 308 7.05 7.72 -4.83
N LEU A 309 5.82 7.25 -5.05
CA LEU A 309 5.14 7.29 -6.34
C LEU A 309 4.45 8.65 -6.55
N PRO A 310 4.18 9.07 -7.81
CA PRO A 310 3.47 10.33 -8.10
C PRO A 310 1.95 10.23 -7.87
N PHE A 311 1.46 9.13 -7.34
CA PHE A 311 0.06 8.89 -7.01
C PHE A 311 -0.05 8.04 -5.74
N VAL A 312 -1.22 8.06 -5.11
CA VAL A 312 -1.52 7.23 -3.95
C VAL A 312 -1.69 5.77 -4.37
N ARG A 313 -0.95 4.87 -3.73
CA ARG A 313 -1.17 3.43 -3.87
C ARG A 313 -1.28 2.76 -2.51
N THR A 314 -2.35 2.00 -2.31
CA THR A 314 -2.54 1.14 -1.14
C THR A 314 -2.82 -0.30 -1.55
N SER A 315 -2.64 -1.22 -0.62
CA SER A 315 -3.08 -2.62 -0.77
C SER A 315 -3.36 -3.25 0.59
N PRO A 316 -4.22 -4.30 0.64
CA PRO A 316 -4.26 -5.19 1.78
C PRO A 316 -2.89 -5.84 2.00
N ASP A 317 -2.61 -6.23 3.26
CA ASP A 317 -1.35 -6.86 3.66
C ASP A 317 -1.50 -8.38 3.85
N HIS A 318 -2.18 -9.03 2.92
CA HIS A 318 -2.30 -10.49 2.83
C HIS A 318 -1.99 -10.99 1.41
N GLY A 319 -1.80 -12.31 1.27
CA GLY A 319 -1.52 -12.96 -0.01
C GLY A 319 -2.77 -13.32 -0.80
N THR A 320 -2.57 -14.13 -1.83
CA THR A 320 -3.59 -14.60 -2.76
C THR A 320 -4.55 -15.65 -2.17
N ALA A 321 -4.16 -16.33 -1.09
CA ALA A 321 -4.94 -17.31 -0.33
C ALA A 321 -5.75 -18.27 -1.22
N PHE A 322 -5.05 -19.01 -2.07
CA PHE A 322 -5.64 -19.90 -3.06
C PHE A 322 -6.56 -20.98 -2.46
N ASP A 323 -6.27 -21.43 -1.25
CA ASP A 323 -7.00 -22.46 -0.51
C ASP A 323 -8.45 -22.07 -0.16
N ILE A 324 -8.74 -20.79 -0.05
CA ILE A 324 -10.06 -20.26 0.23
C ILE A 324 -10.71 -19.49 -0.92
N ALA A 325 -10.03 -19.37 -2.07
CA ALA A 325 -10.54 -18.67 -3.23
C ALA A 325 -11.81 -19.34 -3.79
N GLY A 326 -12.86 -18.56 -4.05
CA GLY A 326 -14.14 -19.03 -4.56
C GLY A 326 -14.99 -19.81 -3.55
N THR A 327 -14.65 -19.76 -2.26
CA THR A 327 -15.39 -20.47 -1.19
C THR A 327 -16.29 -19.57 -0.34
N GLY A 328 -16.20 -18.24 -0.50
CA GLY A 328 -16.93 -17.28 0.32
C GLY A 328 -16.33 -17.04 1.73
N ARG A 329 -15.16 -17.62 2.03
CA ARG A 329 -14.51 -17.54 3.36
C ARG A 329 -13.52 -16.37 3.49
N ALA A 330 -13.22 -15.67 2.41
CA ALA A 330 -12.27 -14.56 2.42
C ALA A 330 -12.82 -13.37 3.21
N ASP A 331 -12.03 -12.86 4.16
CA ASP A 331 -12.39 -11.68 4.97
C ASP A 331 -11.99 -10.39 4.24
N PRO A 332 -12.93 -9.49 3.94
CA PRO A 332 -12.66 -8.25 3.21
C PRO A 332 -12.12 -7.11 4.08
N THR A 333 -11.90 -7.27 5.37
CA THR A 333 -11.53 -6.21 6.33
C THR A 333 -10.30 -5.43 5.89
N SER A 334 -9.24 -6.12 5.47
CA SER A 334 -8.00 -5.48 5.02
C SER A 334 -8.19 -4.70 3.70
N LEU A 335 -8.99 -5.21 2.74
CA LEU A 335 -9.30 -4.47 1.51
C LEU A 335 -10.15 -3.22 1.80
N ILE A 336 -11.12 -3.31 2.72
CA ILE A 336 -11.92 -2.16 3.17
C ILE A 336 -11.02 -1.08 3.76
N ALA A 337 -10.08 -1.47 4.62
CA ALA A 337 -9.09 -0.55 5.21
C ALA A 337 -8.24 0.12 4.12
N ALA A 338 -7.76 -0.65 3.12
CA ALA A 338 -6.97 -0.14 2.01
C ALA A 338 -7.76 0.86 1.13
N LEU A 339 -9.02 0.58 0.79
CA LEU A 339 -9.88 1.49 0.03
C LEU A 339 -10.15 2.79 0.78
N ARG A 340 -10.47 2.70 2.07
CA ARG A 340 -10.72 3.89 2.91
C ARG A 340 -9.47 4.75 3.04
N LEU A 341 -8.32 4.14 3.27
CA LEU A 341 -7.06 4.86 3.38
C LEU A 341 -6.71 5.53 2.04
N ALA A 342 -6.83 4.81 0.92
CA ALA A 342 -6.57 5.38 -0.41
C ALA A 342 -7.38 6.65 -0.67
N ALA A 343 -8.68 6.62 -0.37
CA ALA A 343 -9.55 7.80 -0.55
C ALA A 343 -9.15 8.97 0.34
N ARG A 344 -8.77 8.70 1.60
CA ARG A 344 -8.32 9.74 2.54
C ARG A 344 -7.02 10.39 2.09
N LEU A 345 -6.04 9.59 1.67
CA LEU A 345 -4.74 10.09 1.19
C LEU A 345 -4.89 10.90 -0.11
N ALA A 346 -5.72 10.43 -1.04
CA ALA A 346 -5.99 11.15 -2.28
C ALA A 346 -6.72 12.48 -2.03
N ALA A 347 -7.63 12.55 -1.07
CA ALA A 347 -8.31 13.79 -0.69
C ALA A 347 -7.35 14.80 -0.06
N ALA A 348 -6.42 14.34 0.79
CA ALA A 348 -5.43 15.20 1.44
C ALA A 348 -4.41 15.77 0.44
N GLU A 349 -3.96 14.98 -0.54
CA GLU A 349 -3.03 15.43 -1.59
C GLU A 349 -3.61 16.59 -2.42
N HIS A 350 -4.95 16.62 -2.61
CA HIS A 350 -5.62 17.70 -3.33
C HIS A 350 -5.86 18.96 -2.48
N ALA A 351 -5.82 18.83 -1.17
CA ALA A 351 -6.04 19.94 -0.25
C ALA A 351 -4.79 20.79 0.01
N VAL A 352 -3.60 20.26 -0.28
CA VAL A 352 -2.33 20.99 -0.16
C VAL A 352 -2.12 21.79 -1.46
N PRO A 353 -2.12 23.16 -1.43
CA PRO A 353 -1.74 23.93 -2.60
C PRO A 353 -0.31 23.54 -2.99
N LEU A 354 -0.09 23.17 -4.25
CA LEU A 354 1.25 23.02 -4.80
C LEU A 354 1.96 24.37 -4.60
N ALA A 355 2.79 24.48 -3.55
CA ALA A 355 3.74 25.54 -3.47
C ALA A 355 4.60 25.44 -4.73
N ALA A 356 4.59 26.49 -5.54
CA ALA A 356 5.32 26.57 -6.79
C ALA A 356 6.78 26.21 -6.52
N SER A 357 7.24 25.10 -7.13
CA SER A 357 8.62 24.64 -7.19
C SER A 357 9.48 25.57 -8.05
#